data_45886afb0797adea7acde693628d4512
#
_entry.id   45886afb0797adea7acde693628d4512
#
_cell.length_a   1.000
_cell.length_b   1.000
_cell.length_c   1.000
_cell.angle_alpha   90.00
_cell.angle_beta   90.00
_cell.angle_gamma   90.00
#
_symmetry.space_group_name_H-M   'P 1'
#
loop_
_entity.id
_entity.type
_entity.pdbx_description
1 polymer ?
#
loop_
_entity_poly.entity_id
_entity_poly.type
_entity_poly.pdbx_seq_one_letter_code
_entity_poly.pdbx_strand_id
1 'polypeptide(L)'
;MRIYKSDAKNTFVIYDTTVQQNSIAAVRYWKVDEDEDTDIYHVDFITDQATYFFIASSTTNLKLDERKPPEPHSFGKVTITEFSNNEKRRGDFEKVIPLIDLYDNAQSDTSNYMSDLNDAMLLIKGNVDLGDENVVQLQKEANVFHLVPPEYADDNQKVNEGNVDAEYIYKQYDVTGVEAYKDRISRNIHMFTNTPDMTDENFSGNQSGEAMKYKLFGLEQ
;
A
#
# COMPACT_ATOMS: atom_id res chain seq x y z
N MET A 1 -37.52 -3.94 -18.39
CA MET A 1 -36.09 -3.62 -18.55
C MET A 1 -35.51 -3.33 -17.18
N ARG A 2 -34.38 -3.94 -16.83
CA ARG A 2 -33.66 -3.65 -15.57
C ARG A 2 -32.29 -3.11 -15.93
N ILE A 3 -31.87 -2.04 -15.25
CA ILE A 3 -30.54 -1.45 -15.36
C ILE A 3 -29.76 -1.80 -14.09
N TYR A 4 -28.54 -2.28 -14.22
CA TYR A 4 -27.67 -2.59 -13.11
C TYR A 4 -26.23 -2.14 -13.38
N LYS A 5 -25.50 -1.88 -12.33
CA LYS A 5 -24.09 -1.53 -12.38
C LYS A 5 -23.27 -2.81 -12.55
N SER A 6 -22.35 -2.84 -13.49
CA SER A 6 -21.34 -3.88 -13.64
C SER A 6 -20.00 -3.38 -13.10
N ASP A 7 -19.20 -4.30 -12.56
CA ASP A 7 -17.88 -3.96 -12.06
C ASP A 7 -16.91 -3.71 -13.23
N ALA A 8 -16.22 -2.59 -13.19
CA ALA A 8 -15.23 -2.21 -14.20
C ALA A 8 -14.02 -3.17 -14.26
N LYS A 9 -13.75 -3.94 -13.19
CA LYS A 9 -12.70 -4.97 -13.20
C LYS A 9 -13.04 -6.13 -14.13
N ASN A 10 -14.32 -6.43 -14.29
CA ASN A 10 -14.81 -7.62 -14.95
C ASN A 10 -15.64 -7.30 -16.22
N THR A 11 -15.68 -6.02 -16.61
CA THR A 11 -16.48 -5.57 -17.74
C THR A 11 -15.77 -4.48 -18.51
N PHE A 12 -15.66 -4.63 -19.81
CA PHE A 12 -15.10 -3.60 -20.69
C PHE A 12 -15.84 -3.52 -22.01
N VAL A 13 -15.82 -2.34 -22.61
CA VAL A 13 -16.43 -2.05 -23.90
C VAL A 13 -15.34 -1.99 -24.96
N ILE A 14 -15.60 -2.60 -26.12
CA ILE A 14 -14.74 -2.57 -27.29
C ILE A 14 -15.27 -1.51 -28.25
N TYR A 15 -14.42 -0.59 -28.62
CA TYR A 15 -14.74 0.52 -29.51
C TYR A 15 -14.12 0.30 -30.91
N ASP A 16 -14.71 0.91 -31.90
CA ASP A 16 -14.12 0.97 -33.22
C ASP A 16 -12.90 1.90 -33.26
N THR A 17 -12.12 1.85 -34.32
CA THR A 17 -10.92 2.67 -34.51
C THR A 17 -11.21 4.03 -35.13
N THR A 18 -12.48 4.41 -35.25
CA THR A 18 -12.86 5.71 -35.78
C THR A 18 -12.70 6.82 -34.76
N VAL A 19 -12.66 8.06 -35.19
CA VAL A 19 -12.59 9.23 -34.30
C VAL A 19 -13.78 9.28 -33.33
N GLN A 20 -14.92 8.74 -33.72
CA GLN A 20 -16.14 8.73 -32.93
C GLN A 20 -16.14 7.65 -31.85
N GLN A 21 -15.26 6.64 -31.96
CA GLN A 21 -15.15 5.55 -31.01
C GLN A 21 -16.49 4.92 -30.64
N ASN A 22 -17.23 4.45 -31.67
CA ASN A 22 -18.50 3.78 -31.44
C ASN A 22 -18.28 2.43 -30.78
N SER A 23 -19.13 2.07 -29.83
CA SER A 23 -19.10 0.74 -29.20
C SER A 23 -19.54 -0.32 -30.19
N ILE A 24 -18.69 -1.31 -30.47
CA ILE A 24 -18.95 -2.44 -31.36
C ILE A 24 -19.28 -3.73 -30.62
N ALA A 25 -18.73 -3.90 -29.44
CA ALA A 25 -18.98 -5.04 -28.56
C ALA A 25 -18.68 -4.69 -27.10
N ALA A 26 -19.12 -5.54 -26.20
CA ALA A 26 -18.69 -5.49 -24.80
C ALA A 26 -18.45 -6.89 -24.27
N VAL A 27 -17.58 -7.00 -23.30
CA VAL A 27 -17.23 -8.25 -22.62
C VAL A 27 -17.48 -8.10 -21.13
N ARG A 28 -18.16 -9.07 -20.57
CA ARG A 28 -18.29 -9.22 -19.12
C ARG A 28 -17.88 -10.63 -18.74
N TYR A 29 -17.03 -10.78 -17.73
CA TYR A 29 -16.60 -12.08 -17.28
C TYR A 29 -16.62 -12.18 -15.74
N TRP A 30 -16.79 -13.40 -15.24
CA TRP A 30 -16.72 -13.69 -13.83
C TRP A 30 -16.25 -15.11 -13.61
N LYS A 31 -15.57 -15.33 -12.49
CA LYS A 31 -15.11 -16.65 -12.06
C LYS A 31 -16.28 -17.38 -11.39
N VAL A 32 -16.41 -18.66 -11.68
CA VAL A 32 -17.34 -19.56 -11.00
C VAL A 32 -16.51 -20.66 -10.36
N ASP A 33 -16.59 -20.75 -9.03
CA ASP A 33 -15.94 -21.81 -8.27
C ASP A 33 -16.83 -23.05 -8.32
N GLU A 34 -16.63 -23.92 -9.32
CA GLU A 34 -17.31 -25.22 -9.39
C GLU A 34 -16.51 -26.33 -8.71
N ASP A 35 -15.16 -26.23 -8.61
CA ASP A 35 -14.28 -27.15 -7.92
C ASP A 35 -13.00 -26.46 -7.46
N GLU A 36 -12.37 -26.95 -6.37
CA GLU A 36 -11.17 -26.37 -5.74
C GLU A 36 -9.95 -26.33 -6.69
N ASP A 37 -9.92 -27.10 -7.78
CA ASP A 37 -8.73 -27.30 -8.64
C ASP A 37 -8.81 -26.64 -10.03
N THR A 38 -9.95 -26.10 -10.48
CA THR A 38 -10.07 -25.51 -11.83
C THR A 38 -10.83 -24.21 -11.84
N ASP A 39 -10.12 -23.13 -12.18
CA ASP A 39 -10.71 -21.83 -12.42
C ASP A 39 -11.54 -21.82 -13.70
N ILE A 40 -12.87 -21.80 -13.56
CA ILE A 40 -13.79 -21.67 -14.69
C ILE A 40 -14.32 -20.24 -14.73
N TYR A 41 -14.16 -19.61 -15.89
CA TYR A 41 -14.69 -18.27 -16.15
C TYR A 41 -15.87 -18.36 -17.13
N HIS A 42 -16.96 -17.71 -16.76
CA HIS A 42 -18.04 -17.43 -17.71
C HIS A 42 -17.79 -16.07 -18.35
N VAL A 43 -18.00 -15.99 -19.66
CA VAL A 43 -17.77 -14.78 -20.43
C VAL A 43 -18.99 -14.49 -21.30
N ASP A 44 -19.60 -13.33 -21.08
CA ASP A 44 -20.64 -12.79 -21.92
C ASP A 44 -20.01 -11.86 -22.96
N PHE A 45 -20.15 -12.17 -24.23
CA PHE A 45 -19.78 -11.31 -25.37
C PHE A 45 -21.03 -10.69 -25.95
N ILE A 46 -21.16 -9.39 -25.83
CA ILE A 46 -22.36 -8.64 -26.12
C ILE A 46 -22.11 -7.78 -27.35
N THR A 47 -22.93 -7.97 -28.39
CA THR A 47 -22.90 -7.19 -29.63
C THR A 47 -24.10 -6.25 -29.71
N ASP A 48 -24.31 -5.62 -30.83
CA ASP A 48 -25.49 -4.81 -31.14
C ASP A 48 -26.77 -5.63 -31.41
N GLN A 49 -26.63 -6.95 -31.63
CA GLN A 49 -27.71 -7.86 -32.00
C GLN A 49 -28.01 -8.95 -30.99
N ALA A 50 -26.98 -9.47 -30.33
CA ALA A 50 -27.10 -10.63 -29.43
C ALA A 50 -26.02 -10.67 -28.34
N THR A 51 -26.30 -11.43 -27.29
CA THR A 51 -25.33 -11.83 -26.28
C THR A 51 -24.94 -13.29 -26.52
N TYR A 52 -23.64 -13.53 -26.64
CA TYR A 52 -23.01 -14.85 -26.77
C TYR A 52 -22.38 -15.25 -25.46
N PHE A 53 -22.52 -16.52 -25.10
CA PHE A 53 -22.00 -17.05 -23.82
C PHE A 53 -20.85 -17.98 -24.08
N PHE A 54 -19.74 -17.74 -23.36
CA PHE A 54 -18.54 -18.56 -23.45
C PHE A 54 -18.11 -19.05 -22.09
N ILE A 55 -17.38 -20.14 -22.08
CA ILE A 55 -16.71 -20.73 -20.92
C ILE A 55 -15.21 -20.76 -21.23
N ALA A 56 -14.41 -20.32 -20.27
CA ALA A 56 -12.95 -20.35 -20.37
C ALA A 56 -12.33 -20.97 -19.12
N SER A 57 -11.45 -21.94 -19.31
CA SER A 57 -10.59 -22.49 -18.26
C SER A 57 -9.21 -21.83 -18.20
N SER A 58 -8.90 -20.97 -19.17
CA SER A 58 -7.70 -20.15 -19.24
C SER A 58 -7.91 -19.01 -20.24
N THR A 59 -7.03 -18.03 -20.26
CA THR A 59 -7.04 -16.90 -21.20
C THR A 59 -6.97 -17.33 -22.69
N THR A 60 -6.52 -18.54 -22.96
CA THR A 60 -6.32 -19.07 -24.33
C THR A 60 -7.38 -20.10 -24.75
N ASN A 61 -8.21 -20.57 -23.84
CA ASN A 61 -9.15 -21.66 -24.10
C ASN A 61 -10.60 -21.18 -23.92
N LEU A 62 -11.02 -20.26 -24.77
CA LEU A 62 -12.40 -19.73 -24.83
C LEU A 62 -13.24 -20.62 -25.72
N LYS A 63 -14.31 -21.22 -25.19
CA LYS A 63 -15.26 -22.06 -25.92
C LYS A 63 -16.67 -21.54 -25.76
N LEU A 64 -17.48 -21.65 -26.83
CA LEU A 64 -18.90 -21.34 -26.76
C LEU A 64 -19.58 -22.29 -25.74
N ASP A 65 -20.43 -21.73 -24.89
CA ASP A 65 -21.23 -22.53 -23.95
C ASP A 65 -22.39 -23.20 -24.71
N GLU A 66 -22.24 -24.48 -25.02
CA GLU A 66 -23.23 -25.26 -25.71
C GLU A 66 -24.57 -25.39 -24.95
N ARG A 67 -24.57 -25.15 -23.65
CA ARG A 67 -25.75 -25.22 -22.77
C ARG A 67 -26.59 -23.95 -22.86
N LYS A 68 -26.01 -22.84 -23.38
CA LYS A 68 -26.62 -21.54 -23.38
C LYS A 68 -26.60 -20.94 -24.79
N PRO A 69 -27.69 -21.07 -25.54
CA PRO A 69 -27.74 -20.51 -26.88
C PRO A 69 -27.64 -18.98 -26.84
N PRO A 70 -27.14 -18.35 -27.93
CA PRO A 70 -27.09 -16.89 -28.00
C PRO A 70 -28.48 -16.26 -27.80
N GLU A 71 -28.53 -15.20 -27.00
CA GLU A 71 -29.76 -14.47 -26.72
C GLU A 71 -29.84 -13.22 -27.60
N PRO A 72 -30.71 -13.19 -28.62
CA PRO A 72 -30.87 -12.02 -29.48
C PRO A 72 -31.60 -10.89 -28.71
N HIS A 73 -31.27 -9.65 -29.04
CA HIS A 73 -31.96 -8.46 -28.55
C HIS A 73 -32.18 -7.42 -29.66
N SER A 74 -33.18 -6.56 -29.46
CA SER A 74 -33.61 -5.60 -30.46
C SER A 74 -33.14 -4.16 -30.19
N PHE A 75 -32.08 -3.99 -29.41
CA PHE A 75 -31.63 -2.64 -29.05
C PHE A 75 -30.88 -1.93 -30.19
N GLY A 76 -30.31 -2.68 -31.14
CA GLY A 76 -29.49 -2.13 -32.22
C GLY A 76 -28.22 -1.44 -31.80
N LYS A 77 -27.81 -1.63 -30.56
CA LYS A 77 -26.57 -1.10 -29.92
C LYS A 77 -26.11 -2.06 -28.86
N VAL A 78 -24.85 -1.98 -28.56
CA VAL A 78 -24.23 -2.67 -27.36
C VAL A 78 -24.96 -2.19 -26.13
N THR A 79 -25.42 -3.13 -25.30
CA THR A 79 -26.24 -2.83 -24.10
C THR A 79 -25.45 -2.40 -22.86
N ILE A 80 -24.12 -2.34 -22.95
CA ILE A 80 -23.26 -1.84 -21.91
C ILE A 80 -22.76 -0.45 -22.30
N THR A 81 -22.88 0.50 -21.36
CA THR A 81 -22.35 1.84 -21.48
C THR A 81 -21.26 2.04 -20.46
N GLU A 82 -20.10 2.47 -20.91
CA GLU A 82 -18.97 2.83 -20.05
C GLU A 82 -19.11 4.29 -19.60
N PHE A 83 -18.96 4.52 -18.31
CA PHE A 83 -18.81 5.85 -17.73
C PHE A 83 -17.36 5.97 -17.23
N SER A 84 -16.51 6.57 -18.07
CA SER A 84 -15.10 6.78 -17.69
C SER A 84 -14.98 8.00 -16.81
N ASN A 85 -14.06 7.93 -15.84
CA ASN A 85 -13.74 9.04 -14.94
C ASN A 85 -13.10 10.23 -15.68
N ASN A 86 -12.31 9.92 -16.71
CA ASN A 86 -11.64 10.91 -17.55
C ASN A 86 -11.32 10.31 -18.92
N GLU A 87 -10.88 11.13 -19.88
CA GLU A 87 -10.50 10.68 -21.23
C GLU A 87 -9.40 9.60 -21.25
N LYS A 88 -8.53 9.59 -20.25
CA LYS A 88 -7.43 8.61 -20.13
C LYS A 88 -7.85 7.33 -19.41
N ARG A 89 -9.08 7.23 -18.91
CA ARG A 89 -9.60 6.09 -18.14
C ARG A 89 -8.77 5.74 -16.93
N ARG A 90 -8.21 6.75 -16.25
CA ARG A 90 -7.37 6.60 -15.07
C ARG A 90 -8.14 6.97 -13.81
N GLY A 91 -7.82 6.30 -12.72
CA GLY A 91 -8.25 6.71 -11.38
C GLY A 91 -7.54 7.99 -10.94
N ASP A 92 -8.18 8.79 -10.10
CA ASP A 92 -7.64 10.08 -9.63
C ASP A 92 -6.32 9.92 -8.87
N PHE A 93 -6.16 8.80 -8.16
CA PHE A 93 -4.96 8.49 -7.37
C PHE A 93 -3.83 7.83 -8.16
N GLU A 94 -4.06 7.36 -9.41
CA GLU A 94 -3.01 6.65 -10.18
C GLU A 94 -1.76 7.49 -10.41
N LYS A 95 -1.91 8.80 -10.51
CA LYS A 95 -0.79 9.73 -10.69
C LYS A 95 0.12 9.81 -9.45
N VAL A 96 -0.39 9.48 -8.29
CA VAL A 96 0.26 9.63 -6.99
C VAL A 96 0.60 8.30 -6.32
N ILE A 97 0.35 7.16 -6.98
CA ILE A 97 0.75 5.84 -6.48
C ILE A 97 2.21 5.82 -5.99
N PRO A 98 3.20 6.36 -6.73
CA PRO A 98 4.58 6.37 -6.23
C PRO A 98 4.76 7.19 -4.94
N LEU A 99 3.96 8.22 -4.71
CA LEU A 99 4.00 9.00 -3.47
C LEU A 99 3.33 8.24 -2.32
N ILE A 100 2.25 7.49 -2.62
CA ILE A 100 1.61 6.62 -1.64
C ILE A 100 2.60 5.54 -1.19
N ASP A 101 3.28 4.89 -2.12
CA ASP A 101 4.31 3.89 -1.84
C ASP A 101 5.44 4.46 -0.98
N LEU A 102 5.87 5.70 -1.25
CA LEU A 102 6.90 6.38 -0.43
C LEU A 102 6.40 6.68 0.98
N TYR A 103 5.13 7.06 1.14
CA TYR A 103 4.52 7.28 2.45
C TYR A 103 4.44 5.98 3.25
N ASP A 104 3.98 4.91 2.62
CA ASP A 104 3.85 3.58 3.24
C ASP A 104 5.21 3.02 3.64
N ASN A 105 6.25 3.20 2.82
CA ASN A 105 7.61 2.83 3.14
C ASN A 105 8.13 3.61 4.35
N ALA A 106 7.96 4.93 4.38
CA ALA A 106 8.38 5.76 5.51
C ALA A 106 7.63 5.37 6.81
N GLN A 107 6.36 5.01 6.72
CA GLN A 107 5.56 4.53 7.85
C GLN A 107 6.04 3.16 8.35
N SER A 108 6.37 2.25 7.43
CA SER A 108 6.91 0.93 7.74
C SER A 108 8.27 1.01 8.41
N ASP A 109 9.15 1.88 7.90
CA ASP A 109 10.47 2.14 8.50
C ASP A 109 10.34 2.72 9.91
N THR A 110 9.38 3.63 10.13
CA THR A 110 9.08 4.16 11.46
C THR A 110 8.63 3.04 12.41
N SER A 111 7.76 2.15 11.96
CA SER A 111 7.26 1.03 12.75
C SER A 111 8.39 0.05 13.11
N ASN A 112 9.23 -0.30 12.13
CA ASN A 112 10.38 -1.17 12.34
C ASN A 112 11.36 -0.54 13.35
N TYR A 113 11.64 0.75 13.20
CA TYR A 113 12.48 1.46 14.15
C TYR A 113 11.92 1.43 15.57
N MET A 114 10.61 1.64 15.74
CA MET A 114 9.98 1.56 17.07
C MET A 114 10.06 0.15 17.66
N SER A 115 10.06 -0.88 16.84
CA SER A 115 10.29 -2.26 17.28
C SER A 115 11.75 -2.49 17.66
N ASP A 116 12.70 -1.99 16.87
CA ASP A 116 14.15 -2.13 17.08
C ASP A 116 14.65 -1.34 18.29
N LEU A 117 13.91 -0.34 18.77
CA LEU A 117 14.25 0.37 20.03
C LEU A 117 14.32 -0.55 21.25
N ASN A 118 13.67 -1.71 21.19
CA ASN A 118 13.76 -2.72 22.24
C ASN A 118 15.08 -3.51 22.20
N ASP A 119 15.83 -3.43 21.10
CA ASP A 119 17.10 -4.15 20.87
C ASP A 119 18.32 -3.25 21.09
N ALA A 120 18.30 -2.47 22.18
CA ALA A 120 19.44 -1.66 22.58
C ALA A 120 20.67 -2.56 22.82
N MET A 121 21.80 -2.21 22.18
CA MET A 121 23.07 -2.91 22.39
C MET A 121 23.81 -2.33 23.59
N LEU A 122 24.22 -3.19 24.49
CA LEU A 122 25.12 -2.78 25.59
C LEU A 122 26.56 -2.66 25.07
N LEU A 123 27.08 -1.45 25.03
CA LEU A 123 28.50 -1.20 24.75
C LEU A 123 29.29 -1.13 26.05
N ILE A 124 30.22 -2.04 26.20
CA ILE A 124 31.17 -2.04 27.32
C ILE A 124 32.49 -1.48 26.81
N LYS A 125 32.96 -0.39 27.43
CA LYS A 125 34.26 0.25 27.13
C LYS A 125 35.25 -0.09 28.21
N GLY A 126 36.44 -0.50 27.81
CA GLY A 126 37.53 -0.87 28.71
C GLY A 126 37.83 -2.36 28.68
N ASN A 127 38.83 -2.77 29.46
CA ASN A 127 39.16 -4.17 29.65
C ASN A 127 38.35 -4.68 30.85
N VAL A 128 37.42 -5.60 30.60
CA VAL A 128 36.46 -6.08 31.59
C VAL A 128 36.63 -7.58 31.75
N ASP A 129 36.73 -8.04 32.99
CA ASP A 129 36.55 -9.45 33.31
C ASP A 129 35.06 -9.71 33.58
N LEU A 130 34.44 -10.47 32.68
CA LEU A 130 33.01 -10.84 32.79
C LEU A 130 32.78 -12.05 33.70
N GLY A 131 33.87 -12.68 34.18
CA GLY A 131 33.78 -13.89 34.96
C GLY A 131 33.39 -15.13 34.15
N ASP A 132 33.03 -16.21 34.84
CA ASP A 132 32.60 -17.46 34.25
C ASP A 132 31.19 -17.33 33.62
N GLU A 133 30.86 -18.22 32.68
CA GLU A 133 29.54 -18.24 32.01
C GLU A 133 28.35 -18.22 32.97
N ASN A 134 28.47 -18.86 34.13
CA ASN A 134 27.45 -18.87 35.17
C ASN A 134 27.19 -17.47 35.77
N VAL A 135 28.27 -16.69 35.94
CA VAL A 135 28.18 -15.32 36.48
C VAL A 135 27.52 -14.40 35.48
N VAL A 136 27.86 -14.52 34.20
CA VAL A 136 27.25 -13.76 33.11
C VAL A 136 25.75 -14.07 33.00
N GLN A 137 25.38 -15.35 33.16
CA GLN A 137 23.99 -15.76 33.12
C GLN A 137 23.18 -15.22 34.31
N LEU A 138 23.74 -15.28 35.53
CA LEU A 138 23.10 -14.70 36.70
C LEU A 138 22.93 -13.18 36.61
N GLN A 139 23.92 -12.47 36.05
CA GLN A 139 23.82 -11.04 35.79
C GLN A 139 22.74 -10.72 34.79
N LYS A 140 22.63 -11.53 33.74
CA LYS A 140 21.56 -11.39 32.72
C LYS A 140 20.17 -11.62 33.32
N GLU A 141 20.01 -12.65 34.13
CA GLU A 141 18.72 -12.95 34.80
C GLU A 141 18.33 -11.85 35.80
N ALA A 142 19.31 -11.25 36.46
CA ALA A 142 19.10 -10.15 37.40
C ALA A 142 18.98 -8.78 36.73
N ASN A 143 19.19 -8.69 35.41
CA ASN A 143 19.28 -7.43 34.63
C ASN A 143 20.34 -6.45 35.24
N VAL A 144 21.39 -6.96 35.83
CA VAL A 144 22.48 -6.16 36.44
C VAL A 144 23.80 -6.63 35.88
N PHE A 145 24.55 -5.74 35.26
CA PHE A 145 25.92 -5.99 34.86
C PHE A 145 26.86 -5.34 35.84
N HIS A 146 27.65 -6.16 36.55
CA HIS A 146 28.75 -5.69 37.38
C HIS A 146 30.05 -5.79 36.60
N LEU A 147 30.63 -4.64 36.26
CA LEU A 147 31.84 -4.54 35.47
C LEU A 147 33.03 -4.45 36.43
N VAL A 148 33.91 -5.44 36.37
CA VAL A 148 35.13 -5.48 37.21
C VAL A 148 36.33 -5.25 36.29
N PRO A 149 37.18 -4.25 36.57
CA PRO A 149 38.45 -4.11 35.87
C PRO A 149 39.35 -5.30 36.15
N PRO A 150 40.15 -5.80 35.19
CA PRO A 150 41.05 -6.92 35.43
C PRO A 150 42.14 -6.53 36.45
N GLU A 151 42.30 -7.38 37.44
CA GLU A 151 43.42 -7.28 38.37
C GLU A 151 44.71 -7.84 37.72
N TYR A 152 45.63 -6.99 37.39
CA TYR A 152 46.97 -7.42 36.98
C TYR A 152 47.85 -7.58 38.25
N ALA A 153 48.11 -8.81 38.64
CA ALA A 153 49.06 -9.16 39.66
C ALA A 153 50.48 -9.06 39.08
N ASP A 154 51.10 -7.92 39.20
CA ASP A 154 52.53 -7.82 39.02
C ASP A 154 53.13 -7.17 40.27
N ASP A 155 54.19 -7.78 40.81
CA ASP A 155 54.72 -7.64 42.18
C ASP A 155 55.25 -6.23 42.52
N ASN A 156 55.16 -5.24 41.63
CA ASN A 156 55.72 -3.89 41.94
C ASN A 156 55.05 -2.73 41.16
N GLN A 157 53.88 -2.88 40.52
CA GLN A 157 53.23 -1.75 39.87
C GLN A 157 51.84 -1.52 40.44
N LYS A 158 51.56 -0.23 40.70
CA LYS A 158 50.22 0.24 41.02
C LYS A 158 49.27 -0.23 39.94
N VAL A 159 48.24 -0.96 40.35
CA VAL A 159 47.11 -1.32 39.51
C VAL A 159 46.56 -0.03 38.90
N ASN A 160 46.73 0.14 37.60
CA ASN A 160 45.97 1.17 36.89
C ASN A 160 44.52 0.69 36.87
N GLU A 161 43.70 1.25 37.73
CA GLU A 161 42.26 1.12 37.66
C GLU A 161 41.83 1.63 36.32
N GLY A 162 41.71 0.73 35.34
CA GLY A 162 41.17 1.05 34.03
C GLY A 162 39.72 1.52 34.21
N ASN A 163 39.41 2.68 33.68
CA ASN A 163 38.05 3.18 33.75
C ASN A 163 37.17 2.26 32.90
N VAL A 164 36.29 1.53 33.53
CA VAL A 164 35.30 0.67 32.86
C VAL A 164 34.00 1.42 32.84
N ASP A 165 33.41 1.55 31.64
CA ASP A 165 32.15 2.23 31.40
C ASP A 165 31.24 1.35 30.56
N ALA A 166 29.94 1.45 30.79
CA ALA A 166 28.94 0.74 30.02
C ALA A 166 27.81 1.69 29.68
N GLU A 167 27.47 1.72 28.44
CA GLU A 167 26.32 2.49 27.93
C GLU A 167 25.50 1.68 26.97
N TYR A 168 24.18 1.95 26.93
CA TYR A 168 23.33 1.40 25.91
C TYR A 168 23.44 2.24 24.64
N ILE A 169 23.77 1.59 23.53
CA ILE A 169 23.73 2.20 22.20
C ILE A 169 22.44 1.77 21.54
N TYR A 170 21.68 2.75 21.12
CA TYR A 170 20.50 2.56 20.27
C TYR A 170 20.64 3.43 19.03
N LYS A 171 20.07 2.97 17.96
CA LYS A 171 20.03 3.70 16.71
C LYS A 171 19.29 5.01 16.94
N GLN A 172 19.94 6.14 16.71
CA GLN A 172 19.26 7.43 16.76
C GLN A 172 18.37 7.61 15.52
N TYR A 173 17.14 7.91 15.75
CA TYR A 173 16.14 8.16 14.69
C TYR A 173 15.74 9.62 14.72
N ASP A 174 15.86 10.27 13.56
CA ASP A 174 15.39 11.63 13.40
C ASP A 174 13.87 11.66 13.20
N VAL A 175 13.14 11.56 14.31
CA VAL A 175 11.68 11.60 14.31
C VAL A 175 11.17 12.86 13.59
N THR A 176 11.80 14.02 13.88
CA THR A 176 11.35 15.31 13.32
C THR A 176 11.52 15.35 11.80
N GLY A 177 12.65 14.87 11.30
CA GLY A 177 12.93 14.81 9.86
C GLY A 177 11.98 13.85 9.13
N VAL A 178 11.69 12.70 9.73
CA VAL A 178 10.79 11.71 9.14
C VAL A 178 9.34 12.20 9.15
N GLU A 179 8.86 12.79 10.23
CA GLU A 179 7.51 13.37 10.26
C GLU A 179 7.37 14.51 9.25
N ALA A 180 8.35 15.41 9.15
CA ALA A 180 8.36 16.48 8.14
C ALA A 180 8.38 15.92 6.70
N TYR A 181 9.04 14.79 6.48
CA TYR A 181 9.03 14.09 5.19
C TYR A 181 7.66 13.49 4.87
N LYS A 182 7.04 12.79 5.81
CA LYS A 182 5.68 12.24 5.65
C LYS A 182 4.64 13.34 5.40
N ASP A 183 4.71 14.43 6.12
CA ASP A 183 3.84 15.59 5.92
C ASP A 183 3.99 16.21 4.53
N ARG A 184 5.21 16.27 4.02
CA ARG A 184 5.46 16.76 2.66
C ARG A 184 4.82 15.83 1.63
N ILE A 185 5.01 14.50 1.78
CA ILE A 185 4.42 13.53 0.86
C ILE A 185 2.90 13.62 0.90
N SER A 186 2.30 13.65 2.08
CA SER A 186 0.85 13.77 2.26
C SER A 186 0.31 15.00 1.54
N ARG A 187 0.93 16.18 1.76
CA ARG A 187 0.55 17.41 1.06
C ARG A 187 0.69 17.31 -0.46
N ASN A 188 1.74 16.65 -0.94
CA ASN A 188 1.93 16.45 -2.38
C ASN A 188 0.86 15.52 -2.97
N ILE A 189 0.45 14.47 -2.24
CA ILE A 189 -0.64 13.58 -2.67
C ILE A 189 -1.92 14.40 -2.84
N HIS A 190 -2.31 15.18 -1.83
CA HIS A 190 -3.49 16.04 -1.91
C HIS A 190 -3.40 17.08 -3.04
N MET A 191 -2.24 17.70 -3.22
CA MET A 191 -2.02 18.69 -4.26
C MET A 191 -2.12 18.09 -5.67
N PHE A 192 -1.52 16.93 -5.93
CA PHE A 192 -1.51 16.32 -7.26
C PHE A 192 -2.82 15.58 -7.61
N THR A 193 -3.59 15.19 -6.60
CA THR A 193 -4.95 14.65 -6.82
C THR A 193 -6.01 15.73 -6.89
N ASN A 194 -5.67 16.99 -6.65
CA ASN A 194 -6.61 18.09 -6.46
C ASN A 194 -7.64 17.82 -5.33
N THR A 195 -7.30 16.95 -4.40
CA THR A 195 -8.18 16.59 -3.28
C THR A 195 -7.84 17.47 -2.09
N PRO A 196 -8.79 18.21 -1.52
CA PRO A 196 -8.53 19.04 -0.36
C PRO A 196 -8.17 18.18 0.85
N ASP A 197 -7.16 18.61 1.60
CA ASP A 197 -6.85 18.01 2.90
C ASP A 197 -7.86 18.49 3.94
N MET A 198 -8.77 17.59 4.32
CA MET A 198 -9.81 17.87 5.32
C MET A 198 -9.24 18.02 6.75
N THR A 199 -8.01 17.59 6.98
CA THR A 199 -7.33 17.67 8.27
C THR A 199 -6.52 18.95 8.44
N ASP A 200 -6.29 19.70 7.35
CA ASP A 200 -5.60 20.98 7.40
C ASP A 200 -6.42 21.99 8.22
N GLU A 201 -5.77 22.64 9.19
CA GLU A 201 -6.39 23.69 10.01
C GLU A 201 -6.97 24.82 9.15
N ASN A 202 -6.36 25.10 8.00
CA ASN A 202 -6.87 26.07 7.03
C ASN A 202 -8.15 25.60 6.32
N PHE A 203 -8.44 24.30 6.31
CA PHE A 203 -9.68 23.78 5.76
C PHE A 203 -10.82 23.84 6.78
N SER A 204 -10.54 23.55 8.05
CA SER A 204 -11.52 23.51 9.15
C SER A 204 -11.82 24.88 9.76
N GLY A 205 -11.12 25.94 9.37
CA GLY A 205 -11.30 27.29 9.90
C GLY A 205 -12.68 27.90 9.58
N ASN A 206 -13.05 28.96 10.30
CA ASN A 206 -14.32 29.72 10.18
C ASN A 206 -14.43 30.43 8.81
N GLN A 207 -14.66 29.67 7.76
CA GLN A 207 -14.76 30.17 6.39
C GLN A 207 -16.21 30.23 5.92
N SER A 208 -16.51 31.19 5.06
CA SER A 208 -17.84 31.32 4.45
C SER A 208 -18.10 30.13 3.51
N GLY A 209 -19.36 29.71 3.34
CA GLY A 209 -19.74 28.65 2.44
C GLY A 209 -19.29 28.84 0.98
N GLU A 210 -19.09 30.10 0.55
CA GLU A 210 -18.53 30.42 -0.77
C GLU A 210 -17.03 30.10 -0.86
N ALA A 211 -16.24 30.39 0.17
CA ALA A 211 -14.83 30.05 0.22
C ALA A 211 -14.63 28.53 0.21
N MET A 212 -15.52 27.77 0.86
CA MET A 212 -15.56 26.31 0.81
C MET A 212 -15.81 25.78 -0.62
N LYS A 213 -16.74 26.38 -1.35
CA LYS A 213 -17.01 25.98 -2.76
C LYS A 213 -15.78 26.17 -3.64
N TYR A 214 -15.03 27.26 -3.48
CA TYR A 214 -13.80 27.46 -4.24
C TYR A 214 -12.71 26.45 -3.91
N LYS A 215 -12.62 26.00 -2.67
CA LYS A 215 -11.67 24.94 -2.27
C LYS A 215 -12.04 23.57 -2.84
N LEU A 216 -13.33 23.30 -3.01
CA LEU A 216 -13.84 22.06 -3.59
C LEU A 216 -13.85 22.06 -5.13
N PHE A 217 -13.66 23.22 -5.76
CA PHE A 217 -13.69 23.37 -7.23
C PHE A 217 -12.67 22.47 -7.94
N GLY A 218 -11.54 22.16 -7.31
CA GLY A 218 -10.55 21.23 -7.84
C GLY A 218 -11.04 19.77 -7.97
N LEU A 219 -12.08 19.39 -7.21
CA LEU A 219 -12.71 18.07 -7.28
C LEU A 219 -13.74 17.94 -8.41
N GLU A 220 -14.21 19.07 -8.96
CA GLU A 220 -15.25 19.09 -10.00
C GLU A 220 -14.66 19.12 -11.42
N GLN A 221 -13.33 19.11 -11.59
CA GLN A 221 -12.62 19.07 -12.86
C GLN A 221 -12.16 17.65 -13.21
#